data_0c762be9723ca9284514be33635c009b
#
_entry.id   0c762be9723ca9284514be33635c009b
#
_cell.length_a   1.000
_cell.length_b   1.000
_cell.length_c   1.000
_cell.angle_alpha   90.00
_cell.angle_beta   90.00
_cell.angle_gamma   90.00
#
_symmetry.space_group_name_H-M   'P 1'
#
loop_
_entity.id
_entity.type
_entity.pdbx_description
1 polymer ?
#
loop_
_entity_poly.entity_id
_entity_poly.type
_entity_poly.pdbx_seq_one_letter_code
_entity_poly.pdbx_strand_id
1 'polypeptide(L)'
;MKKSLFIVALFAFTALNAEACQVDLSDGVGPTTLSIPSQTIRIDADAQTSTSVPIFSYDSSLQSTQISYINCLNGTPFGKSPYNLGPQDTSTKIYPTSVPGIGIKLRWNNGSAFGDFPSENKMSFQTPLGRFIYSTGSYFRIELYKTQPRVSLKDPNGDILLPPGDIAYNWVEMNNISSYAQKLNIGQIMVISTPACAFNNNKVVDFGLVTSADLTAGGIEKDLSFDITCQSDYGNYSAIAAITSNTPSSDKQYIKVKDSAGNSDRLGIEIKDSQGKTMLLDGSTSELLANVVANTPATFHWKAHLKPTAGVLHPANGDFTAEAEVILQIK
;
A
#
# COMPACT_ATOMS: atom_id res chain seq x y z
N MET A 1 -98.60 13.91 0.93
CA MET A 1 -97.30 13.55 1.49
C MET A 1 -96.40 13.06 0.34
N LYS A 2 -95.51 13.97 -0.20
CA LYS A 2 -94.54 13.61 -1.25
C LYS A 2 -93.18 13.29 -0.59
N LYS A 3 -92.70 12.10 -0.71
CA LYS A 3 -91.35 11.70 -0.27
C LYS A 3 -90.36 11.98 -1.40
N SER A 4 -89.49 12.97 -1.23
CA SER A 4 -88.34 13.18 -2.11
C SER A 4 -87.21 12.22 -1.71
N LEU A 5 -86.79 11.42 -2.67
CA LEU A 5 -85.66 10.50 -2.56
C LEU A 5 -84.37 11.27 -3.00
N PHE A 6 -83.47 11.58 -2.05
CA PHE A 6 -82.19 12.16 -2.36
C PHE A 6 -81.22 11.01 -2.66
N ILE A 7 -80.79 10.92 -3.91
CA ILE A 7 -79.71 10.01 -4.32
C ILE A 7 -78.38 10.76 -4.12
N VAL A 8 -77.63 10.38 -3.10
CA VAL A 8 -76.24 10.82 -2.89
C VAL A 8 -75.35 9.99 -3.75
N ALA A 9 -74.86 10.52 -4.86
CA ALA A 9 -73.80 9.88 -5.68
C ALA A 9 -72.46 10.01 -4.98
N LEU A 10 -71.94 8.91 -4.42
CA LEU A 10 -70.64 8.82 -3.82
C LEU A 10 -69.58 8.69 -4.96
N PHE A 11 -68.96 9.78 -5.38
CA PHE A 11 -67.77 9.74 -6.25
C PHE A 11 -66.59 9.24 -5.43
N ALA A 12 -66.26 7.93 -5.56
CA ALA A 12 -64.98 7.40 -5.12
C ALA A 12 -63.87 7.93 -6.04
N PHE A 13 -63.20 8.97 -5.62
CA PHE A 13 -61.90 9.36 -6.21
C PHE A 13 -60.90 8.28 -5.86
N THR A 14 -60.66 7.33 -6.77
CA THR A 14 -59.43 6.53 -6.75
C THR A 14 -58.30 7.47 -7.06
N ALA A 15 -57.59 7.89 -6.02
CA ALA A 15 -56.29 8.55 -6.20
C ALA A 15 -55.39 7.52 -6.90
N LEU A 16 -55.25 7.64 -8.19
CA LEU A 16 -54.15 7.02 -8.94
C LEU A 16 -52.87 7.63 -8.36
N ASN A 17 -52.21 6.89 -7.45
CA ASN A 17 -50.84 7.18 -7.11
C ASN A 17 -50.06 6.95 -8.41
N ALA A 18 -49.89 8.02 -9.21
CA ALA A 18 -48.92 8.02 -10.29
C ALA A 18 -47.54 7.95 -9.60
N GLU A 19 -46.97 6.77 -9.46
CA GLU A 19 -45.58 6.64 -9.08
C GLU A 19 -44.76 7.38 -10.12
N ALA A 20 -44.18 8.51 -9.71
CA ALA A 20 -43.30 9.29 -10.55
C ALA A 20 -41.93 8.63 -10.58
N CYS A 21 -41.31 8.55 -11.76
CA CYS A 21 -39.95 8.08 -11.95
C CYS A 21 -39.71 6.60 -11.65
N GLN A 22 -40.42 5.73 -12.35
CA GLN A 22 -40.34 4.27 -12.19
C GLN A 22 -39.20 3.67 -13.02
N VAL A 23 -38.59 2.58 -12.50
CA VAL A 23 -37.63 1.76 -13.28
C VAL A 23 -38.35 1.14 -14.47
N ASP A 24 -37.82 1.32 -15.66
CA ASP A 24 -38.31 0.71 -16.91
C ASP A 24 -37.76 -0.72 -17.04
N LEU A 25 -38.51 -1.67 -16.56
CA LEU A 25 -38.13 -3.09 -16.68
C LEU A 25 -38.28 -3.66 -18.11
N SER A 26 -38.85 -2.90 -19.03
CA SER A 26 -38.93 -3.31 -20.45
C SER A 26 -37.55 -3.32 -21.13
N ASP A 27 -36.60 -2.54 -20.63
CA ASP A 27 -35.17 -2.61 -21.03
C ASP A 27 -34.44 -3.81 -20.40
N GLY A 28 -35.12 -4.59 -19.56
CA GLY A 28 -34.64 -5.86 -19.00
C GLY A 28 -33.71 -5.77 -17.80
N VAL A 29 -33.38 -4.56 -17.30
CA VAL A 29 -32.43 -4.39 -16.19
C VAL A 29 -32.98 -3.44 -15.13
N GLY A 30 -33.08 -3.98 -13.90
CA GLY A 30 -33.35 -3.20 -12.69
C GLY A 30 -32.07 -2.67 -12.01
N PRO A 31 -32.20 -2.21 -10.76
CA PRO A 31 -31.09 -1.76 -9.96
C PRO A 31 -29.94 -2.78 -9.90
N THR A 32 -28.70 -2.32 -10.08
CA THR A 32 -27.52 -3.19 -10.24
C THR A 32 -26.48 -2.95 -9.16
N THR A 33 -25.85 -4.03 -8.69
CA THR A 33 -24.65 -3.96 -7.83
C THR A 33 -23.40 -4.14 -8.66
N LEU A 34 -22.52 -3.15 -8.60
CA LEU A 34 -21.18 -3.19 -9.18
C LEU A 34 -20.18 -3.52 -8.08
N SER A 35 -19.15 -4.29 -8.38
CA SER A 35 -18.26 -4.81 -7.35
C SER A 35 -16.80 -4.52 -7.61
N ILE A 36 -16.03 -4.35 -6.51
CA ILE A 36 -14.58 -4.39 -6.45
C ILE A 36 -14.22 -5.62 -5.60
N PRO A 37 -13.38 -6.54 -6.09
CA PRO A 37 -12.95 -7.71 -5.31
C PRO A 37 -12.03 -7.31 -4.15
N SER A 38 -11.78 -8.23 -3.22
CA SER A 38 -10.82 -8.03 -2.13
C SER A 38 -9.43 -7.72 -2.67
N GLN A 39 -8.74 -6.77 -2.02
CA GLN A 39 -7.43 -6.28 -2.41
C GLN A 39 -6.52 -6.16 -1.20
N THR A 40 -5.22 -6.42 -1.41
CA THR A 40 -4.16 -6.03 -0.47
C THR A 40 -3.23 -5.06 -1.17
N ILE A 41 -3.19 -3.83 -0.70
CA ILE A 41 -2.29 -2.80 -1.23
C ILE A 41 -0.97 -2.81 -0.47
N ARG A 42 0.11 -2.52 -1.18
CA ARG A 42 1.44 -2.29 -0.61
C ARG A 42 1.79 -0.82 -0.74
N ILE A 43 2.28 -0.24 0.35
CA ILE A 43 2.78 1.13 0.37
C ILE A 43 4.21 1.13 0.90
N ASP A 44 5.01 2.09 0.48
CA ASP A 44 6.32 2.32 1.10
C ASP A 44 6.16 3.27 2.29
N ALA A 45 6.88 3.00 3.37
CA ALA A 45 6.77 3.80 4.58
C ALA A 45 7.11 5.28 4.34
N ASP A 46 8.01 5.58 3.40
CA ASP A 46 8.41 6.93 2.98
C ASP A 46 7.56 7.50 1.84
N ALA A 47 6.51 6.78 1.39
CA ALA A 47 5.63 7.28 0.34
C ALA A 47 5.09 8.67 0.71
N GLN A 48 5.13 9.59 -0.26
CA GLN A 48 4.76 10.98 -0.04
C GLN A 48 3.27 11.14 0.26
N THR A 49 2.97 12.08 1.16
CA THR A 49 1.58 12.47 1.43
C THR A 49 1.00 13.29 0.29
N SER A 50 -0.23 12.99 -0.09
CA SER A 50 -0.96 13.75 -1.09
C SER A 50 -2.47 13.63 -0.86
N THR A 51 -3.21 14.69 -1.20
CA THR A 51 -4.68 14.70 -1.29
C THR A 51 -5.16 14.79 -2.74
N SER A 52 -4.23 14.91 -3.68
CA SER A 52 -4.50 15.05 -5.13
C SER A 52 -3.97 13.88 -5.97
N VAL A 53 -2.90 13.23 -5.53
CA VAL A 53 -2.32 12.06 -6.20
C VAL A 53 -2.62 10.83 -5.36
N PRO A 54 -3.46 9.90 -5.83
CA PRO A 54 -3.76 8.68 -5.09
C PRO A 54 -2.55 7.73 -5.07
N ILE A 55 -2.36 7.04 -3.96
CA ILE A 55 -1.40 5.93 -3.85
C ILE A 55 -1.92 4.68 -4.54
N PHE A 56 -3.25 4.59 -4.73
CA PHE A 56 -3.90 3.45 -5.34
C PHE A 56 -5.27 3.82 -5.91
N SER A 57 -5.67 3.22 -7.04
CA SER A 57 -7.01 3.40 -7.64
C SER A 57 -7.56 2.05 -8.11
N TYR A 58 -8.84 1.83 -7.87
CA TYR A 58 -9.55 0.64 -8.32
C TYR A 58 -10.90 0.99 -8.92
N ASP A 59 -11.19 0.40 -10.07
CA ASP A 59 -12.48 0.49 -10.74
C ASP A 59 -13.34 -0.73 -10.42
N SER A 60 -14.63 -0.52 -10.24
CA SER A 60 -15.60 -1.60 -10.13
C SER A 60 -15.80 -2.32 -11.47
N SER A 61 -16.54 -3.42 -11.45
CA SER A 61 -17.14 -3.94 -12.68
C SER A 61 -17.92 -2.84 -13.41
N LEU A 62 -17.97 -2.92 -14.74
CA LEU A 62 -18.75 -2.00 -15.57
C LEU A 62 -20.24 -2.35 -15.55
N GLN A 63 -21.08 -1.34 -15.62
CA GLN A 63 -22.50 -1.52 -15.91
C GLN A 63 -22.65 -2.14 -17.33
N SER A 64 -23.15 -3.35 -17.40
CA SER A 64 -23.26 -4.09 -18.66
C SER A 64 -24.44 -3.66 -19.54
N THR A 65 -25.54 -3.24 -18.92
CA THR A 65 -26.78 -2.83 -19.59
C THR A 65 -27.28 -1.56 -18.93
N GLN A 66 -27.83 -0.62 -19.69
CA GLN A 66 -28.39 0.61 -19.15
C GLN A 66 -29.52 0.35 -18.15
N ILE A 67 -29.64 1.20 -17.13
CA ILE A 67 -30.80 1.26 -16.23
C ILE A 67 -31.59 2.48 -16.59
N SER A 68 -32.87 2.31 -16.94
CA SER A 68 -33.76 3.41 -17.34
C SER A 68 -34.82 3.65 -16.29
N TYR A 69 -35.15 4.93 -16.12
CA TYR A 69 -36.28 5.42 -15.34
C TYR A 69 -37.19 6.21 -16.28
N ILE A 70 -38.48 5.94 -16.23
CA ILE A 70 -39.53 6.57 -17.06
C ILE A 70 -40.53 7.33 -16.20
N ASN A 71 -41.32 8.17 -16.84
CA ASN A 71 -42.30 9.04 -16.20
C ASN A 71 -41.72 9.98 -15.13
N CYS A 72 -40.42 10.31 -15.24
CA CYS A 72 -39.79 11.22 -14.31
C CYS A 72 -40.25 12.67 -14.53
N LEU A 73 -40.65 13.33 -13.46
CA LEU A 73 -41.05 14.74 -13.50
C LEU A 73 -39.82 15.66 -13.54
N ASN A 74 -40.00 16.87 -14.12
CA ASN A 74 -39.03 17.94 -13.95
C ASN A 74 -38.85 18.24 -12.47
N GLY A 75 -37.59 18.40 -12.02
CA GLY A 75 -37.27 18.66 -10.62
C GLY A 75 -37.14 17.42 -9.75
N THR A 76 -37.39 16.19 -10.26
CA THR A 76 -37.12 14.95 -9.51
C THR A 76 -35.64 14.91 -9.10
N PRO A 77 -35.33 14.77 -7.80
CA PRO A 77 -33.96 14.71 -7.33
C PRO A 77 -33.30 13.38 -7.70
N PHE A 78 -32.01 13.43 -7.94
CA PHE A 78 -31.15 12.24 -8.10
C PHE A 78 -29.75 12.55 -7.61
N GLY A 79 -29.01 11.53 -7.25
CA GLY A 79 -27.68 11.80 -6.72
C GLY A 79 -26.84 10.56 -6.45
N LYS A 80 -25.77 10.83 -5.73
CA LYS A 80 -24.79 9.84 -5.29
C LYS A 80 -24.50 10.05 -3.81
N SER A 81 -24.49 8.97 -3.03
CA SER A 81 -24.25 9.03 -1.59
C SER A 81 -23.25 7.97 -1.15
N PRO A 82 -22.34 8.31 -0.21
CA PRO A 82 -21.54 7.31 0.49
C PRO A 82 -22.42 6.49 1.41
N TYR A 83 -21.94 5.30 1.78
CA TYR A 83 -22.58 4.44 2.76
C TYR A 83 -21.52 3.79 3.66
N ASN A 84 -21.79 3.72 4.96
CA ASN A 84 -20.88 3.16 5.96
C ASN A 84 -19.47 3.77 6.00
N LEU A 85 -19.32 5.00 5.54
CA LEU A 85 -18.07 5.77 5.66
C LEU A 85 -18.24 6.86 6.71
N GLY A 86 -17.14 7.25 7.35
CA GLY A 86 -17.11 8.39 8.27
C GLY A 86 -17.34 9.73 7.56
N PRO A 87 -17.29 10.86 8.30
CA PRO A 87 -17.48 12.18 7.73
C PRO A 87 -16.40 12.53 6.71
N GLN A 88 -16.82 13.09 5.58
CA GLN A 88 -15.92 13.54 4.51
C GLN A 88 -15.24 14.87 4.89
N ASP A 89 -13.96 14.99 4.60
CA ASP A 89 -13.30 16.28 4.46
C ASP A 89 -13.83 16.95 3.17
N THR A 90 -14.58 18.02 3.33
CA THR A 90 -15.26 18.70 2.22
C THR A 90 -14.31 19.41 1.26
N SER A 91 -13.09 19.76 1.71
CA SER A 91 -12.06 20.42 0.90
C SER A 91 -11.37 19.45 -0.05
N THR A 92 -11.03 18.25 0.44
CA THR A 92 -10.31 17.22 -0.31
C THR A 92 -11.23 16.15 -0.91
N LYS A 93 -12.48 16.07 -0.45
CA LYS A 93 -13.46 15.02 -0.79
C LYS A 93 -13.02 13.60 -0.33
N ILE A 94 -12.15 13.54 0.67
CA ILE A 94 -11.61 12.29 1.23
C ILE A 94 -12.42 11.88 2.46
N TYR A 95 -12.78 10.60 2.53
CA TYR A 95 -13.38 9.95 3.70
C TYR A 95 -12.30 9.24 4.50
N PRO A 96 -12.42 9.13 5.83
CA PRO A 96 -11.50 8.33 6.63
C PRO A 96 -11.66 6.83 6.33
N THR A 97 -10.58 6.08 6.54
CA THR A 97 -10.59 4.61 6.60
C THR A 97 -10.40 4.14 8.03
N SER A 98 -10.38 2.82 8.25
CA SER A 98 -10.07 2.23 9.56
C SER A 98 -8.62 2.46 10.01
N VAL A 99 -7.73 2.83 9.08
CA VAL A 99 -6.31 3.11 9.35
C VAL A 99 -6.07 4.62 9.28
N PRO A 100 -5.76 5.28 10.41
CA PRO A 100 -5.41 6.70 10.41
C PRO A 100 -4.21 7.00 9.49
N GLY A 101 -4.33 8.08 8.72
CA GLY A 101 -3.31 8.48 7.74
C GLY A 101 -3.53 7.94 6.32
N ILE A 102 -4.54 7.07 6.13
CA ILE A 102 -5.02 6.67 4.80
C ILE A 102 -6.50 7.04 4.68
N GLY A 103 -6.84 7.71 3.59
CA GLY A 103 -8.22 8.08 3.28
C GLY A 103 -8.66 7.57 1.92
N ILE A 104 -9.97 7.54 1.70
CA ILE A 104 -10.59 7.10 0.46
C ILE A 104 -11.39 8.23 -0.19
N LYS A 105 -11.28 8.41 -1.49
CA LYS A 105 -12.18 9.20 -2.31
C LYS A 105 -13.03 8.28 -3.16
N LEU A 106 -14.32 8.56 -3.20
CA LEU A 106 -15.28 7.87 -4.05
C LEU A 106 -15.55 8.69 -5.30
N ARG A 107 -15.55 8.04 -6.45
CA ARG A 107 -15.93 8.65 -7.73
C ARG A 107 -16.84 7.70 -8.50
N TRP A 108 -17.65 8.26 -9.35
CA TRP A 108 -18.48 7.52 -10.28
C TRP A 108 -18.32 8.07 -11.68
N ASN A 109 -18.09 7.19 -12.65
CA ASN A 109 -17.99 7.53 -14.07
C ASN A 109 -19.30 7.16 -14.76
N ASN A 110 -19.87 8.11 -15.49
CA ASN A 110 -21.12 7.91 -16.22
C ASN A 110 -20.93 7.29 -17.62
N GLY A 111 -19.73 6.78 -17.90
CA GLY A 111 -19.31 6.30 -19.22
C GLY A 111 -18.48 7.33 -20.01
N SER A 112 -18.43 8.61 -19.57
CA SER A 112 -17.60 9.64 -20.20
C SER A 112 -16.86 10.54 -19.22
N ALA A 113 -17.42 10.85 -18.05
CA ALA A 113 -16.80 11.75 -17.07
C ALA A 113 -17.02 11.27 -15.64
N PHE A 114 -16.05 11.60 -14.77
CA PHE A 114 -16.15 11.36 -13.33
C PHE A 114 -16.92 12.44 -12.61
N GLY A 115 -17.74 12.03 -11.65
CA GLY A 115 -18.33 12.89 -10.63
C GLY A 115 -17.96 12.40 -9.23
N ASP A 116 -17.72 13.36 -8.32
CA ASP A 116 -17.36 13.08 -6.93
C ASP A 116 -18.60 12.80 -6.07
N PHE A 117 -18.37 12.24 -4.89
CA PHE A 117 -19.35 11.98 -3.85
C PHE A 117 -19.23 12.98 -2.69
N PRO A 118 -20.32 13.30 -1.99
CA PRO A 118 -21.70 13.12 -2.43
C PRO A 118 -22.10 14.12 -3.49
N SER A 119 -23.19 13.87 -4.21
CA SER A 119 -23.81 14.87 -5.06
C SER A 119 -25.31 14.67 -5.17
N GLU A 120 -26.03 15.78 -5.30
CA GLU A 120 -27.46 15.82 -5.55
C GLU A 120 -27.75 16.83 -6.65
N ASN A 121 -28.63 16.47 -7.57
CA ASN A 121 -29.08 17.29 -8.68
C ASN A 121 -30.57 17.09 -8.90
N LYS A 122 -31.16 17.91 -9.76
CA LYS A 122 -32.55 17.81 -10.18
C LYS A 122 -32.64 17.53 -11.67
N MET A 123 -33.51 16.60 -12.06
CA MET A 123 -33.77 16.28 -13.45
C MET A 123 -34.39 17.49 -14.17
N SER A 124 -34.01 17.68 -15.43
CA SER A 124 -34.56 18.74 -16.30
C SER A 124 -34.82 18.12 -17.70
N PHE A 125 -36.09 18.20 -18.12
CA PHE A 125 -36.55 17.67 -19.41
C PHE A 125 -37.26 18.79 -20.19
N GLN A 126 -37.28 18.64 -21.51
CA GLN A 126 -38.04 19.52 -22.43
C GLN A 126 -39.56 19.25 -22.36
N THR A 127 -39.97 18.07 -21.89
CA THR A 127 -41.34 17.60 -21.73
C THR A 127 -41.71 17.51 -20.26
N PRO A 128 -43.00 17.55 -19.87
CA PRO A 128 -43.43 17.39 -18.48
C PRO A 128 -42.94 16.12 -17.81
N LEU A 129 -42.86 15.03 -18.60
CA LEU A 129 -42.32 13.70 -18.19
C LEU A 129 -41.12 13.37 -19.05
N GLY A 130 -40.06 12.82 -18.43
CA GLY A 130 -38.85 12.45 -19.12
C GLY A 130 -38.37 11.04 -18.78
N ARG A 131 -37.29 10.65 -19.44
CA ARG A 131 -36.53 9.41 -19.19
C ARG A 131 -35.16 9.77 -18.65
N PHE A 132 -34.78 9.13 -17.55
CA PHE A 132 -33.45 9.28 -16.95
C PHE A 132 -32.69 7.92 -17.08
N ILE A 133 -31.41 7.97 -17.39
CA ILE A 133 -30.62 6.77 -17.75
C ILE A 133 -29.31 6.75 -16.99
N TYR A 134 -28.99 5.60 -16.40
CA TYR A 134 -27.62 5.23 -16.03
C TYR A 134 -27.03 4.39 -17.17
N SER A 135 -26.00 4.94 -17.80
CA SER A 135 -25.46 4.42 -19.07
C SER A 135 -24.72 3.10 -18.88
N THR A 136 -24.74 2.29 -19.93
CA THR A 136 -23.79 1.18 -20.13
C THR A 136 -22.35 1.71 -20.03
N GLY A 137 -21.45 0.93 -19.43
CA GLY A 137 -20.06 1.32 -19.24
C GLY A 137 -19.82 2.28 -18.07
N SER A 138 -20.88 2.70 -17.33
CA SER A 138 -20.68 3.43 -16.07
C SER A 138 -20.10 2.53 -14.99
N TYR A 139 -19.34 3.12 -14.05
CA TYR A 139 -18.66 2.40 -12.99
C TYR A 139 -18.29 3.30 -11.81
N PHE A 140 -18.01 2.68 -10.67
CA PHE A 140 -17.44 3.36 -9.52
C PHE A 140 -15.92 3.23 -9.51
N ARG A 141 -15.25 4.25 -8.96
CA ARG A 141 -13.83 4.23 -8.66
C ARG A 141 -13.61 4.56 -7.19
N ILE A 142 -12.75 3.80 -6.55
CA ILE A 142 -12.15 4.17 -5.28
C ILE A 142 -10.71 4.63 -5.52
N GLU A 143 -10.30 5.68 -4.83
CA GLU A 143 -8.93 6.21 -4.85
C GLU A 143 -8.44 6.31 -3.40
N LEU A 144 -7.31 5.70 -3.09
CA LEU A 144 -6.72 5.74 -1.75
C LEU A 144 -5.59 6.76 -1.71
N TYR A 145 -5.51 7.51 -0.61
CA TYR A 145 -4.57 8.61 -0.41
C TYR A 145 -3.83 8.44 0.91
N LYS A 146 -2.51 8.59 0.89
CA LYS A 146 -1.73 8.75 2.12
C LYS A 146 -1.83 10.21 2.54
N THR A 147 -2.58 10.48 3.61
CA THR A 147 -2.90 11.84 4.07
C THR A 147 -1.99 12.34 5.19
N GLN A 148 -1.18 11.44 5.77
CA GLN A 148 -0.23 11.75 6.84
C GLN A 148 1.15 11.15 6.55
N PRO A 149 2.24 11.78 7.00
CA PRO A 149 3.60 11.29 6.80
C PRO A 149 3.84 9.89 7.39
N ARG A 150 3.18 9.59 8.48
CA ARG A 150 3.23 8.28 9.15
C ARG A 150 1.85 7.66 9.21
N VAL A 151 1.79 6.41 8.84
CA VAL A 151 0.63 5.54 9.00
C VAL A 151 0.93 4.62 10.20
N SER A 152 -0.07 4.36 11.04
CA SER A 152 0.10 3.43 12.17
C SER A 152 -0.53 2.10 11.83
N LEU A 153 0.28 1.16 11.39
CA LEU A 153 -0.10 -0.22 11.13
C LEU A 153 0.23 -1.12 12.32
N LYS A 154 -0.52 -2.22 12.45
CA LYS A 154 -0.40 -3.15 13.58
C LYS A 154 -0.03 -4.56 13.14
N ASP A 155 -0.56 -5.00 11.99
CA ASP A 155 -0.38 -6.36 11.51
C ASP A 155 0.46 -6.36 10.21
N PRO A 156 1.70 -6.93 10.26
CA PRO A 156 2.53 -7.07 9.05
C PRO A 156 1.90 -7.92 7.94
N ASN A 157 0.87 -8.74 8.26
CA ASN A 157 0.13 -9.51 7.27
C ASN A 157 -0.99 -8.69 6.62
N GLY A 158 -1.33 -7.53 7.17
CA GLY A 158 -2.26 -6.56 6.61
C GLY A 158 -3.30 -6.03 7.57
N ASP A 159 -3.36 -4.72 7.70
CA ASP A 159 -4.44 -4.02 8.41
C ASP A 159 -5.63 -3.78 7.46
N ILE A 160 -6.84 -3.95 7.98
CA ILE A 160 -8.06 -3.69 7.21
C ILE A 160 -8.24 -2.17 7.05
N LEU A 161 -8.22 -1.68 5.82
CA LEU A 161 -8.58 -0.30 5.47
C LEU A 161 -10.09 -0.11 5.40
N LEU A 162 -10.73 -1.01 4.67
CA LEU A 162 -12.18 -1.00 4.43
C LEU A 162 -12.70 -2.43 4.61
N PRO A 163 -13.68 -2.63 5.50
CA PRO A 163 -14.36 -3.93 5.61
C PRO A 163 -15.18 -4.22 4.35
N PRO A 164 -15.48 -5.49 4.05
CA PRO A 164 -16.33 -5.83 2.92
C PRO A 164 -17.76 -5.31 3.12
N GLY A 165 -18.41 -4.94 2.03
CA GLY A 165 -19.80 -4.49 2.04
C GLY A 165 -20.10 -3.36 1.08
N ASP A 166 -21.30 -2.79 1.20
CA ASP A 166 -21.72 -1.65 0.39
C ASP A 166 -21.12 -0.36 0.95
N ILE A 167 -20.53 0.49 0.07
CA ILE A 167 -19.88 1.76 0.49
C ILE A 167 -20.37 2.99 -0.27
N ALA A 168 -21.08 2.82 -1.37
CA ALA A 168 -21.61 3.93 -2.19
C ALA A 168 -22.82 3.48 -3.00
N TYR A 169 -23.67 4.42 -3.35
CA TYR A 169 -24.81 4.17 -4.23
C TYR A 169 -25.23 5.43 -5.00
N ASN A 170 -25.81 5.21 -6.16
CA ASN A 170 -26.56 6.18 -6.94
C ASN A 170 -28.04 5.97 -6.68
N TRP A 171 -28.80 7.05 -6.60
CA TRP A 171 -30.22 7.03 -6.26
C TRP A 171 -31.03 7.98 -7.15
N VAL A 172 -32.33 7.67 -7.27
CA VAL A 172 -33.31 8.48 -7.96
C VAL A 172 -34.48 8.69 -7.01
N GLU A 173 -35.00 9.92 -6.95
CA GLU A 173 -36.13 10.38 -6.16
C GLU A 173 -35.88 10.36 -4.64
N MET A 174 -35.40 9.27 -4.06
CA MET A 174 -35.14 9.14 -2.63
C MET A 174 -33.68 8.76 -2.38
N ASN A 175 -33.01 9.53 -1.54
CA ASN A 175 -31.67 9.21 -1.07
C ASN A 175 -31.70 8.10 -0.01
N ASN A 176 -31.90 6.87 -0.46
CA ASN A 176 -31.98 5.67 0.38
C ASN A 176 -31.27 4.51 -0.31
N ILE A 177 -30.38 3.81 0.40
CA ILE A 177 -29.66 2.65 -0.13
C ILE A 177 -30.59 1.48 -0.49
N SER A 178 -31.74 1.37 0.12
CA SER A 178 -32.73 0.33 -0.23
C SER A 178 -33.44 0.59 -1.57
N SER A 179 -33.34 1.84 -2.09
CA SER A 179 -33.94 2.27 -3.36
C SER A 179 -32.85 2.74 -4.34
N TYR A 180 -31.69 2.06 -4.34
CA TYR A 180 -30.59 2.43 -5.20
C TYR A 180 -30.86 2.15 -6.68
N ALA A 181 -30.23 2.91 -7.57
CA ALA A 181 -30.14 2.60 -9.00
C ALA A 181 -28.92 1.73 -9.30
N GLN A 182 -27.78 2.18 -8.80
CA GLN A 182 -26.52 1.42 -8.81
C GLN A 182 -25.89 1.50 -7.43
N LYS A 183 -25.30 0.41 -6.95
CA LYS A 183 -24.51 0.46 -5.71
C LYS A 183 -23.15 -0.20 -5.89
N LEU A 184 -22.19 0.27 -5.10
CA LEU A 184 -20.85 -0.28 -5.03
C LEU A 184 -20.74 -1.19 -3.82
N ASN A 185 -20.49 -2.47 -4.08
CA ASN A 185 -20.11 -3.46 -3.09
C ASN A 185 -18.62 -3.77 -3.22
N ILE A 186 -17.88 -3.74 -2.13
CA ILE A 186 -16.44 -4.05 -2.13
C ILE A 186 -16.17 -5.31 -1.32
N GLY A 187 -15.17 -6.07 -1.74
CA GLY A 187 -14.48 -7.03 -0.89
C GLY A 187 -13.61 -6.31 0.15
N GLN A 188 -12.98 -7.05 1.02
CA GLN A 188 -12.07 -6.50 2.02
C GLN A 188 -10.86 -5.83 1.36
N ILE A 189 -10.56 -4.59 1.72
CA ILE A 189 -9.35 -3.88 1.29
C ILE A 189 -8.39 -3.79 2.48
N MET A 190 -7.20 -4.34 2.31
CA MET A 190 -6.13 -4.38 3.31
C MET A 190 -4.92 -3.57 2.86
N VAL A 191 -4.11 -3.14 3.83
CA VAL A 191 -2.83 -2.48 3.58
C VAL A 191 -1.70 -3.17 4.32
N ILE A 192 -0.57 -3.28 3.67
CA ILE A 192 0.73 -3.63 4.25
C ILE A 192 1.73 -2.56 3.85
N SER A 193 2.71 -2.30 4.72
CA SER A 193 3.78 -1.33 4.45
C SER A 193 5.13 -2.01 4.35
N THR A 194 5.96 -1.51 3.44
CA THR A 194 7.36 -1.91 3.30
C THR A 194 8.23 -0.85 3.99
N PRO A 195 9.14 -1.23 4.89
CA PRO A 195 10.07 -0.29 5.48
C PRO A 195 10.93 0.39 4.40
N ALA A 196 11.14 1.69 4.52
CA ALA A 196 12.03 2.47 3.66
C ALA A 196 13.31 2.79 4.42
N CYS A 197 14.46 2.40 3.86
CA CYS A 197 15.73 2.42 4.59
C CYS A 197 16.78 3.26 3.88
N ALA A 198 17.59 3.97 4.67
CA ALA A 198 18.80 4.63 4.24
C ALA A 198 20.03 3.85 4.74
N PHE A 199 20.96 3.63 3.85
CA PHE A 199 22.21 2.91 4.12
C PHE A 199 23.38 3.65 3.48
N ASN A 200 24.49 3.80 4.23
CA ASN A 200 25.74 4.33 3.72
C ASN A 200 26.52 3.25 2.96
N ASN A 201 26.60 3.39 1.65
CA ASN A 201 26.92 2.31 0.71
C ASN A 201 28.36 1.82 0.70
N ASN A 202 29.37 2.58 1.14
CA ASN A 202 30.78 2.15 1.03
C ASN A 202 31.50 2.31 2.35
N LYS A 203 31.93 1.20 2.93
CA LYS A 203 32.80 1.17 4.10
C LYS A 203 34.20 0.75 3.64
N VAL A 204 35.21 1.59 3.92
CA VAL A 204 36.63 1.26 3.72
C VAL A 204 37.24 0.94 5.07
N VAL A 205 37.83 -0.24 5.17
CA VAL A 205 38.60 -0.65 6.35
C VAL A 205 40.08 -0.52 6.02
N ASP A 206 40.73 0.52 6.58
CA ASP A 206 42.16 0.73 6.42
C ASP A 206 42.93 0.04 7.54
N PHE A 207 43.71 -0.97 7.18
CA PHE A 207 44.58 -1.68 8.12
C PHE A 207 45.86 -0.91 8.43
N GLY A 208 46.21 0.09 7.63
CA GLY A 208 47.43 0.86 7.75
C GLY A 208 48.68 0.05 7.42
N LEU A 209 49.79 0.42 8.03
CA LEU A 209 51.05 -0.34 7.90
C LEU A 209 50.95 -1.62 8.72
N VAL A 210 51.04 -2.77 8.05
CA VAL A 210 51.05 -4.08 8.64
C VAL A 210 52.47 -4.66 8.60
N THR A 211 53.01 -5.06 9.76
CA THR A 211 54.36 -5.57 9.89
C THR A 211 54.38 -7.12 10.04
N SER A 212 55.51 -7.76 9.79
CA SER A 212 55.66 -9.21 10.05
C SER A 212 55.46 -9.53 11.54
N ALA A 213 55.77 -8.61 12.44
CA ALA A 213 55.50 -8.79 13.89
C ALA A 213 54.01 -8.84 14.20
N ASP A 214 53.21 -8.00 13.55
CA ASP A 214 51.75 -7.95 13.70
C ASP A 214 51.14 -9.30 13.22
N LEU A 215 51.58 -9.82 12.09
CA LEU A 215 51.16 -11.10 11.56
C LEU A 215 51.57 -12.29 12.47
N THR A 216 52.75 -12.23 13.03
CA THR A 216 53.28 -13.26 13.97
C THR A 216 52.51 -13.22 15.28
N ALA A 217 52.01 -12.04 15.71
CA ALA A 217 51.15 -11.87 16.88
C ALA A 217 49.69 -12.33 16.68
N GLY A 218 49.36 -12.80 15.48
CA GLY A 218 48.01 -13.29 15.15
C GLY A 218 47.20 -12.40 14.25
N GLY A 219 47.76 -11.28 13.82
CA GLY A 219 47.09 -10.37 12.89
C GLY A 219 46.61 -9.06 13.51
N ILE A 220 45.86 -8.28 12.74
CA ILE A 220 45.34 -6.97 13.13
C ILE A 220 43.80 -6.98 12.99
N GLU A 221 43.11 -6.60 14.04
CA GLU A 221 41.65 -6.41 14.03
C GLU A 221 41.31 -4.93 13.87
N LYS A 222 40.36 -4.63 13.01
CA LYS A 222 39.82 -3.28 12.74
C LYS A 222 38.30 -3.28 12.82
N ASP A 223 37.75 -2.11 13.13
CA ASP A 223 36.31 -1.89 13.16
C ASP A 223 35.72 -1.92 11.74
N LEU A 224 34.66 -2.68 11.57
CA LEU A 224 33.81 -2.75 10.39
C LEU A 224 32.36 -2.42 10.75
N SER A 225 32.14 -1.64 11.80
CA SER A 225 30.79 -1.25 12.20
C SER A 225 30.10 -0.44 11.11
N PHE A 226 28.81 -0.74 10.91
CA PHE A 226 27.94 -0.02 10.01
C PHE A 226 26.52 0.02 10.56
N ASP A 227 25.71 0.94 10.07
CA ASP A 227 24.34 1.12 10.50
C ASP A 227 23.38 1.24 9.32
N ILE A 228 22.13 0.87 9.57
CA ILE A 228 21.00 1.11 8.68
C ILE A 228 19.88 1.76 9.47
N THR A 229 19.27 2.78 8.92
CA THR A 229 18.11 3.46 9.52
C THR A 229 16.92 3.29 8.62
N CYS A 230 15.82 2.73 9.16
CA CYS A 230 14.60 2.51 8.41
C CYS A 230 13.42 3.27 9.01
N GLN A 231 12.62 3.89 8.15
CA GLN A 231 11.27 4.31 8.47
C GLN A 231 10.35 3.10 8.36
N SER A 232 9.46 2.91 9.33
CA SER A 232 8.48 1.82 9.34
C SER A 232 7.15 2.32 9.88
N ASP A 233 6.06 1.95 9.22
CA ASP A 233 4.69 2.25 9.65
C ASP A 233 4.21 1.33 10.78
N TYR A 234 4.98 0.26 11.11
CA TYR A 234 4.73 -0.64 12.24
C TYR A 234 5.39 -0.20 13.55
N GLY A 235 6.08 0.96 13.53
CA GLY A 235 6.78 1.50 14.71
C GLY A 235 8.14 0.86 14.99
N ASN A 236 8.45 -0.28 14.41
CA ASN A 236 9.75 -0.96 14.48
C ASN A 236 10.06 -1.66 13.17
N TYR A 237 11.30 -2.13 13.05
CA TYR A 237 11.76 -2.97 11.95
C TYR A 237 12.81 -3.96 12.46
N SER A 238 13.12 -4.97 11.67
CA SER A 238 14.23 -5.90 11.94
C SER A 238 15.20 -5.88 10.77
N ALA A 239 16.50 -5.81 11.06
CA ALA A 239 17.56 -5.82 10.07
C ALA A 239 18.37 -7.12 10.19
N ILE A 240 18.56 -7.80 9.07
CA ILE A 240 19.41 -8.99 8.97
C ILE A 240 20.58 -8.64 8.04
N ALA A 241 21.81 -8.83 8.51
CA ALA A 241 23.02 -8.62 7.72
C ALA A 241 23.76 -9.94 7.50
N ALA A 242 24.11 -10.21 6.26
CA ALA A 242 24.98 -11.32 5.84
C ALA A 242 26.12 -10.74 5.00
N ILE A 243 27.16 -11.53 4.72
CA ILE A 243 28.30 -11.07 3.91
C ILE A 243 28.68 -12.13 2.87
N THR A 244 29.10 -11.64 1.69
CA THR A 244 29.63 -12.47 0.61
C THR A 244 30.94 -11.88 0.09
N SER A 245 31.77 -12.72 -0.52
CA SER A 245 32.98 -12.28 -1.23
C SER A 245 33.15 -13.09 -2.51
N ASN A 246 33.73 -12.48 -3.54
CA ASN A 246 34.09 -13.14 -4.78
C ASN A 246 35.39 -13.97 -4.66
N THR A 247 36.16 -13.79 -3.58
CA THR A 247 37.42 -14.48 -3.33
C THR A 247 37.44 -15.16 -1.96
N PRO A 248 36.44 -15.99 -1.60
CA PRO A 248 36.42 -16.64 -0.31
C PRO A 248 37.46 -17.78 -0.24
N SER A 249 37.88 -18.10 0.96
CA SER A 249 38.61 -19.36 1.23
C SER A 249 37.74 -20.59 0.92
N SER A 250 38.34 -21.77 0.83
CA SER A 250 37.61 -23.02 0.56
C SER A 250 36.56 -23.35 1.64
N ASP A 251 36.84 -22.99 2.89
CA ASP A 251 35.98 -23.14 4.05
C ASP A 251 35.04 -21.93 4.28
N LYS A 252 35.11 -20.89 3.40
CA LYS A 252 34.32 -19.65 3.45
C LYS A 252 34.56 -18.75 4.68
N GLN A 253 35.59 -19.01 5.49
CA GLN A 253 35.82 -18.30 6.74
C GLN A 253 36.59 -16.99 6.58
N TYR A 254 37.32 -16.78 5.46
CA TYR A 254 38.03 -15.51 5.22
C TYR A 254 38.07 -15.15 3.74
N ILE A 255 38.20 -13.84 3.49
CA ILE A 255 38.43 -13.27 2.17
C ILE A 255 39.90 -13.49 1.85
N LYS A 256 40.23 -14.09 0.70
CA LYS A 256 41.61 -14.18 0.22
C LYS A 256 42.10 -12.80 -0.18
N VAL A 257 43.16 -12.36 0.43
CA VAL A 257 43.79 -11.08 0.16
C VAL A 257 44.89 -11.26 -0.87
N LYS A 258 44.88 -10.43 -1.91
CA LYS A 258 45.90 -10.41 -2.93
C LYS A 258 47.06 -9.50 -2.49
N ASP A 259 48.27 -10.04 -2.33
CA ASP A 259 49.47 -9.26 -2.03
C ASP A 259 50.02 -8.57 -3.30
N SER A 260 51.05 -7.72 -3.14
CA SER A 260 51.66 -6.98 -4.25
C SER A 260 52.29 -7.83 -5.34
N ALA A 261 52.65 -9.09 -5.04
CA ALA A 261 53.17 -10.08 -6.00
C ALA A 261 52.04 -10.92 -6.65
N GLY A 262 50.77 -10.66 -6.27
CA GLY A 262 49.63 -11.35 -6.82
C GLY A 262 49.25 -12.65 -6.11
N ASN A 263 49.89 -13.01 -5.00
CA ASN A 263 49.53 -14.23 -4.23
C ASN A 263 48.31 -13.98 -3.40
N SER A 264 47.37 -14.95 -3.38
CA SER A 264 46.09 -14.86 -2.66
C SER A 264 45.92 -15.93 -1.58
N ASP A 265 47.01 -16.61 -1.21
CA ASP A 265 47.06 -17.72 -0.26
C ASP A 265 47.84 -17.42 1.04
N ARG A 266 48.32 -16.17 1.20
CA ARG A 266 49.20 -15.76 2.31
C ARG A 266 48.52 -14.91 3.39
N LEU A 267 47.52 -14.13 2.99
CA LEU A 267 46.75 -13.29 3.86
C LEU A 267 45.26 -13.57 3.69
N GLY A 268 44.54 -13.46 4.79
CA GLY A 268 43.07 -13.54 4.80
C GLY A 268 42.46 -12.53 5.74
N ILE A 269 41.26 -12.06 5.38
CA ILE A 269 40.45 -11.19 6.25
C ILE A 269 39.24 -12.00 6.72
N GLU A 270 39.21 -12.32 8.00
CA GLU A 270 38.08 -12.90 8.68
C GLU A 270 37.11 -11.80 9.13
N ILE A 271 35.83 -12.01 8.91
CA ILE A 271 34.81 -11.07 9.39
C ILE A 271 34.10 -11.71 10.58
N LYS A 272 33.96 -10.93 11.65
CA LYS A 272 33.25 -11.34 12.87
C LYS A 272 32.04 -10.44 13.10
N ASP A 273 30.93 -11.04 13.54
CA ASP A 273 29.74 -10.32 13.95
C ASP A 273 29.93 -9.58 15.28
N SER A 274 28.90 -8.88 15.74
CA SER A 274 28.91 -8.13 16.99
C SER A 274 29.16 -8.99 18.25
N GLN A 275 28.98 -10.30 18.15
CA GLN A 275 29.23 -11.27 19.23
C GLN A 275 30.59 -11.95 19.10
N GLY A 276 31.37 -11.60 18.08
CA GLY A 276 32.69 -12.18 17.80
C GLY A 276 32.66 -13.53 17.06
N LYS A 277 31.48 -13.92 16.52
CA LYS A 277 31.35 -15.15 15.73
C LYS A 277 31.77 -14.89 14.29
N THR A 278 32.54 -15.81 13.72
CA THR A 278 32.97 -15.74 12.32
C THR A 278 31.77 -15.82 11.37
N MET A 279 31.69 -14.86 10.45
CA MET A 279 30.71 -14.80 9.38
C MET A 279 31.22 -15.56 8.16
N LEU A 280 30.40 -16.48 7.63
CA LEU A 280 30.72 -17.20 6.40
C LEU A 280 30.47 -16.31 5.17
N LEU A 281 31.45 -16.28 4.27
CA LEU A 281 31.49 -15.37 3.12
C LEU A 281 30.70 -15.87 1.90
N ASP A 282 29.73 -16.71 2.11
CA ASP A 282 28.78 -17.21 1.12
C ASP A 282 27.33 -16.78 1.43
N GLY A 283 27.15 -15.91 2.44
CA GLY A 283 25.83 -15.44 2.87
C GLY A 283 25.03 -16.43 3.71
N SER A 284 25.61 -17.60 4.04
CA SER A 284 24.90 -18.65 4.81
C SER A 284 24.78 -18.35 6.30
N THR A 285 25.58 -17.41 6.82
CA THR A 285 25.47 -16.88 8.19
C THR A 285 25.00 -15.46 8.17
N SER A 286 24.24 -15.07 9.18
CA SER A 286 23.71 -13.70 9.30
C SER A 286 23.61 -13.30 10.77
N GLU A 287 23.64 -11.98 11.01
CA GLU A 287 23.30 -11.36 12.28
C GLU A 287 21.94 -10.69 12.16
N LEU A 288 21.08 -10.88 13.16
CA LEU A 288 19.74 -10.29 13.25
C LEU A 288 19.71 -9.23 14.38
N LEU A 289 19.32 -8.02 14.03
CA LEU A 289 18.92 -6.98 14.98
C LEU A 289 17.40 -6.84 14.89
N ALA A 290 16.70 -7.37 15.89
CA ALA A 290 15.25 -7.45 15.91
C ALA A 290 14.63 -6.26 16.65
N ASN A 291 13.41 -5.86 16.25
CA ASN A 291 12.58 -4.86 16.93
C ASN A 291 13.27 -3.51 17.14
N VAL A 292 14.05 -3.07 16.17
CA VAL A 292 14.68 -1.75 16.20
C VAL A 292 13.59 -0.69 16.00
N VAL A 293 13.59 0.33 16.83
CA VAL A 293 12.58 1.41 16.74
C VAL A 293 12.72 2.14 15.42
N ALA A 294 11.61 2.39 14.74
CA ALA A 294 11.61 3.12 13.47
C ALA A 294 12.31 4.49 13.58
N ASN A 295 13.09 4.85 12.56
CA ASN A 295 13.93 6.06 12.50
C ASN A 295 15.08 6.10 13.51
N THR A 296 15.43 4.96 14.12
CA THR A 296 16.68 4.82 14.89
C THR A 296 17.62 3.86 14.15
N PRO A 297 18.96 4.05 14.25
CA PRO A 297 19.87 3.17 13.55
C PRO A 297 19.92 1.77 14.16
N ALA A 298 19.91 0.76 13.31
CA ALA A 298 20.33 -0.61 13.63
C ALA A 298 21.85 -0.70 13.37
N THR A 299 22.66 -0.76 14.41
CA THR A 299 24.11 -0.75 14.30
C THR A 299 24.68 -2.15 14.45
N PHE A 300 25.38 -2.63 13.43
CA PHE A 300 26.15 -3.86 13.41
C PHE A 300 27.60 -3.54 13.79
N HIS A 301 28.08 -4.09 14.90
CA HIS A 301 29.46 -3.87 15.41
C HIS A 301 30.38 -4.96 14.91
N TRP A 302 30.50 -5.07 13.60
CA TRP A 302 31.37 -6.07 13.00
C TRP A 302 32.84 -5.68 13.08
N LYS A 303 33.68 -6.70 12.94
CA LYS A 303 35.14 -6.53 12.92
C LYS A 303 35.74 -7.28 11.73
N ALA A 304 36.76 -6.65 11.14
CA ALA A 304 37.58 -7.25 10.12
C ALA A 304 38.95 -7.61 10.72
N HIS A 305 39.32 -8.86 10.69
CA HIS A 305 40.58 -9.39 11.24
C HIS A 305 41.49 -9.88 10.12
N LEU A 306 42.50 -9.08 9.80
CA LEU A 306 43.54 -9.45 8.87
C LEU A 306 44.53 -10.41 9.56
N LYS A 307 44.70 -11.59 9.02
CA LYS A 307 45.58 -12.63 9.60
C LYS A 307 46.38 -13.38 8.52
N PRO A 308 47.51 -13.97 8.87
CA PRO A 308 48.18 -14.91 7.97
C PRO A 308 47.30 -16.15 7.77
N THR A 309 47.30 -16.69 6.56
CA THR A 309 46.70 -17.99 6.29
C THR A 309 47.63 -19.12 6.70
N ALA A 310 47.10 -20.34 6.90
CA ALA A 310 47.89 -21.48 7.32
C ALA A 310 48.96 -21.83 6.24
N GLY A 311 50.21 -21.53 6.53
CA GLY A 311 51.35 -21.76 5.66
C GLY A 311 52.48 -20.76 5.95
N VAL A 312 53.69 -21.18 5.86
CA VAL A 312 54.90 -20.49 6.33
C VAL A 312 55.37 -19.35 5.41
N LEU A 313 54.62 -19.04 4.37
CA LEU A 313 55.01 -18.03 3.38
C LEU A 313 54.59 -16.63 3.84
N HIS A 314 55.55 -15.73 3.98
CA HIS A 314 55.26 -14.30 4.21
C HIS A 314 54.65 -13.65 2.95
N PRO A 315 53.69 -12.74 3.11
CA PRO A 315 53.18 -11.93 1.99
C PRO A 315 54.31 -11.09 1.40
N ALA A 316 54.19 -10.72 0.12
CA ALA A 316 55.11 -9.80 -0.51
C ALA A 316 54.87 -8.38 0.05
N ASN A 317 55.98 -7.64 0.21
CA ASN A 317 55.92 -6.24 0.66
C ASN A 317 55.24 -5.38 -0.39
N GLY A 318 54.33 -4.50 0.04
CA GLY A 318 53.58 -3.57 -0.79
C GLY A 318 52.09 -3.55 -0.43
N ASP A 319 51.32 -2.90 -1.29
CA ASP A 319 49.88 -2.73 -1.07
C ASP A 319 49.14 -4.07 -1.21
N PHE A 320 48.05 -4.19 -0.45
CA PHE A 320 47.09 -5.29 -0.54
C PHE A 320 45.65 -4.77 -0.50
N THR A 321 44.75 -5.47 -1.18
CA THR A 321 43.32 -5.12 -1.22
C THR A 321 42.46 -6.39 -1.17
N ALA A 322 41.25 -6.25 -0.65
CA ALA A 322 40.22 -7.27 -0.68
C ALA A 322 38.84 -6.60 -0.69
N GLU A 323 37.85 -7.30 -1.21
CA GLU A 323 36.48 -6.80 -1.33
C GLU A 323 35.47 -7.85 -0.81
N ALA A 324 34.41 -7.34 -0.20
CA ALA A 324 33.24 -8.12 0.20
C ALA A 324 31.99 -7.27 0.08
N GLU A 325 30.85 -7.92 -0.03
CA GLU A 325 29.53 -7.31 -0.13
C GLU A 325 28.70 -7.68 1.09
N VAL A 326 28.13 -6.67 1.75
CA VAL A 326 27.16 -6.84 2.83
C VAL A 326 25.78 -6.90 2.22
N ILE A 327 25.05 -7.98 2.48
CA ILE A 327 23.65 -8.18 2.05
C ILE A 327 22.77 -7.85 3.23
N LEU A 328 21.85 -6.89 3.04
CA LEU A 328 20.86 -6.48 4.03
C LEU A 328 19.47 -6.95 3.65
N GLN A 329 18.76 -7.57 4.59
CA GLN A 329 17.36 -7.91 4.49
C GLN A 329 16.61 -7.23 5.62
N ILE A 330 15.56 -6.48 5.29
CA ILE A 330 14.72 -5.75 6.23
C ILE A 330 13.34 -6.38 6.29
N LYS A 331 12.82 -6.47 7.51
CA LYS A 331 11.48 -6.99 7.79
C LYS A 331 10.71 -6.04 8.69
#